data_5c73252212d5090681080083a5e973c4
#
_entry.id   5c73252212d5090681080083a5e973c4
#
_cell.length_a   1.000
_cell.length_b   1.000
_cell.length_c   1.000
_cell.angle_alpha   90.00
_cell.angle_beta   90.00
_cell.angle_gamma   90.00
#
_symmetry.space_group_name_H-M   'P 1'
#
loop_
_entity.id
_entity.type
_entity.pdbx_description
1 polymer ?
#
loop_
_entity_poly.entity_id
_entity_poly.type
_entity_poly.pdbx_seq_one_letter_code
_entity_poly.pdbx_strand_id
1 'polypeptide(L)'
;LKTGDPLEDSGNFAMLDIRKALMWVRNNIAYFGGNNGNVTLSGFSAGARNVLCCIISPVMKGLFDKAICFSGGMTVCSCEDGQKTAEEKIKELLVKKGICTDEKKADIWYENASSAEIKNFLYSLTTAEAACIYTGMSLDLSKVPQLFADGYVIPKEGFEVIKSGNYNMVPMMFGSVTNEFASYALSAEYINSDTKLNVIDTGWEMLEMIKAAKKYGSM
;
A
#
# COMPACT_ATOMS: atom_id res chain seq x y z
N LEU A 1 16.30 -3.14 -5.74
CA LEU A 1 17.17 -2.17 -6.44
C LEU A 1 17.15 -0.87 -5.65
N LYS A 2 18.28 -0.46 -5.09
CA LYS A 2 18.37 0.78 -4.30
C LYS A 2 18.98 1.90 -5.13
N THR A 3 18.43 3.12 -4.98
CA THR A 3 18.93 4.34 -5.63
C THR A 3 19.80 5.18 -4.68
N GLY A 4 19.66 4.96 -3.36
CA GLY A 4 20.28 5.77 -2.32
C GLY A 4 19.38 6.94 -1.86
N ASP A 5 18.24 7.17 -2.52
CA ASP A 5 17.20 8.08 -2.02
C ASP A 5 16.21 7.27 -1.17
N PRO A 6 16.09 7.56 0.14
CA PRO A 6 15.19 6.81 1.00
C PRO A 6 13.70 6.91 0.62
N LEU A 7 13.29 7.94 -0.11
CA LEU A 7 11.94 8.02 -0.66
C LEU A 7 11.74 6.96 -1.76
N GLU A 8 12.64 6.93 -2.75
CA GLU A 8 12.55 5.96 -3.85
C GLU A 8 12.80 4.53 -3.35
N ASP A 9 13.75 4.35 -2.45
CA ASP A 9 14.11 3.05 -1.86
C ASP A 9 13.01 2.46 -0.97
N SER A 10 11.99 3.26 -0.59
CA SER A 10 10.82 2.81 0.15
C SER A 10 9.95 1.82 -0.61
N GLY A 11 9.97 1.85 -1.95
CA GLY A 11 9.05 1.11 -2.81
C GLY A 11 7.60 1.62 -2.79
N ASN A 12 7.30 2.65 -2.00
CA ASN A 12 5.95 3.20 -1.82
C ASN A 12 5.61 4.28 -2.87
N PHE A 13 5.82 3.99 -4.14
CA PHE A 13 5.68 4.98 -5.24
C PHE A 13 4.28 5.62 -5.29
N ALA A 14 3.21 4.85 -5.06
CA ALA A 14 1.86 5.41 -5.00
C ALA A 14 1.72 6.49 -3.91
N MET A 15 2.36 6.31 -2.76
CA MET A 15 2.39 7.30 -1.70
C MET A 15 3.19 8.54 -2.11
N LEU A 16 4.29 8.36 -2.84
CA LEU A 16 5.10 9.47 -3.34
C LEU A 16 4.34 10.31 -4.38
N ASP A 17 3.55 9.68 -5.24
CA ASP A 17 2.68 10.36 -6.20
C ASP A 17 1.60 11.18 -5.49
N ILE A 18 0.94 10.60 -4.48
CA ILE A 18 -0.03 11.32 -3.64
C ILE A 18 0.65 12.50 -2.94
N ARG A 19 1.84 12.30 -2.38
CA ARG A 19 2.63 13.36 -1.77
C ARG A 19 2.90 14.50 -2.75
N LYS A 20 3.34 14.16 -3.96
CA LYS A 20 3.62 15.14 -5.02
C LYS A 20 2.37 15.93 -5.42
N ALA A 21 1.24 15.23 -5.56
CA ALA A 21 -0.05 15.87 -5.87
C ALA A 21 -0.50 16.82 -4.74
N LEU A 22 -0.38 16.40 -3.48
CA LEU A 22 -0.72 17.25 -2.34
C LEU A 22 0.18 18.49 -2.23
N MET A 23 1.48 18.33 -2.49
CA MET A 23 2.41 19.46 -2.55
C MET A 23 2.01 20.43 -3.66
N TRP A 24 1.62 19.92 -4.83
CA TRP A 24 1.14 20.75 -5.92
C TRP A 24 -0.13 21.52 -5.53
N VAL A 25 -1.10 20.84 -4.89
CA VAL A 25 -2.33 21.48 -4.40
C VAL A 25 -1.99 22.60 -3.41
N ARG A 26 -1.16 22.32 -2.40
CA ARG A 26 -0.72 23.35 -1.42
C ARG A 26 -0.12 24.58 -2.08
N ASN A 27 0.69 24.39 -3.12
CA ASN A 27 1.41 25.47 -3.76
C ASN A 27 0.58 26.25 -4.79
N ASN A 28 -0.44 25.63 -5.38
CA ASN A 28 -1.09 26.19 -6.57
C ASN A 28 -2.60 26.44 -6.43
N ILE A 29 -3.29 25.76 -5.51
CA ILE A 29 -4.77 25.77 -5.50
C ILE A 29 -5.37 27.15 -5.29
N ALA A 30 -4.64 28.06 -4.67
CA ALA A 30 -5.07 29.45 -4.49
C ALA A 30 -5.28 30.19 -5.83
N TYR A 31 -4.48 29.88 -6.86
CA TYR A 31 -4.64 30.44 -8.21
C TYR A 31 -5.93 29.97 -8.90
N PHE A 32 -6.54 28.92 -8.40
CA PHE A 32 -7.81 28.36 -8.90
C PHE A 32 -8.99 28.72 -7.98
N GLY A 33 -8.79 29.66 -7.04
CA GLY A 33 -9.84 30.10 -6.09
C GLY A 33 -10.05 29.16 -4.90
N GLY A 34 -9.19 28.13 -4.74
CA GLY A 34 -9.24 27.23 -3.58
C GLY A 34 -8.47 27.76 -2.38
N ASN A 35 -8.71 27.15 -1.23
CA ASN A 35 -8.00 27.48 0.02
C ASN A 35 -6.95 26.40 0.32
N ASN A 36 -5.68 26.76 0.19
CA ASN A 36 -4.56 25.86 0.45
C ASN A 36 -4.40 25.49 1.95
N GLY A 37 -5.05 26.19 2.87
CA GLY A 37 -5.12 25.84 4.29
C GLY A 37 -6.34 24.99 4.64
N ASN A 38 -7.10 24.48 3.66
CA ASN A 38 -8.30 23.66 3.88
C ASN A 38 -8.37 22.51 2.87
N VAL A 39 -7.34 21.69 2.84
CA VAL A 39 -7.22 20.52 1.96
C VAL A 39 -7.79 19.29 2.64
N THR A 40 -8.84 18.69 2.05
CA THR A 40 -9.42 17.43 2.51
C THR A 40 -8.94 16.30 1.60
N LEU A 41 -8.22 15.34 2.17
CA LEU A 41 -7.81 14.13 1.47
C LEU A 41 -8.90 13.07 1.61
N SER A 42 -9.40 12.53 0.51
CA SER A 42 -10.46 11.52 0.54
C SER A 42 -10.13 10.32 -0.31
N GLY A 43 -10.66 9.15 0.08
CA GLY A 43 -10.47 7.92 -0.66
C GLY A 43 -11.53 6.87 -0.37
N PHE A 44 -11.72 5.96 -1.32
CA PHE A 44 -12.60 4.81 -1.24
C PHE A 44 -11.81 3.52 -1.51
N SER A 45 -12.09 2.44 -0.77
CA SER A 45 -11.45 1.13 -0.91
C SER A 45 -9.91 1.24 -0.85
N ALA A 46 -9.18 0.83 -1.86
CA ALA A 46 -7.73 0.99 -1.95
C ALA A 46 -7.27 2.46 -1.81
N GLY A 47 -8.06 3.42 -2.33
CA GLY A 47 -7.82 4.84 -2.12
C GLY A 47 -7.95 5.26 -0.67
N ALA A 48 -8.91 4.70 0.07
CA ALA A 48 -9.04 4.95 1.51
C ALA A 48 -7.87 4.34 2.31
N ARG A 49 -7.37 3.17 1.91
CA ARG A 49 -6.11 2.62 2.46
C ARG A 49 -4.96 3.59 2.27
N ASN A 50 -4.81 4.17 1.08
CA ASN A 50 -3.78 5.17 0.82
C ASN A 50 -3.94 6.41 1.71
N VAL A 51 -5.19 6.88 1.92
CA VAL A 51 -5.48 7.98 2.87
C VAL A 51 -5.07 7.61 4.29
N LEU A 52 -5.41 6.39 4.74
CA LEU A 52 -5.02 5.89 6.07
C LEU A 52 -3.49 5.82 6.21
N CYS A 53 -2.78 5.36 5.17
CA CYS A 53 -1.32 5.40 5.15
C CYS A 53 -0.77 6.84 5.15
N CYS A 54 -1.42 7.80 4.49
CA CYS A 54 -1.05 9.22 4.59
C CYS A 54 -1.19 9.74 6.03
N ILE A 55 -2.19 9.26 6.78
CA ILE A 55 -2.40 9.65 8.19
C ILE A 55 -1.22 9.22 9.05
N ILE A 56 -0.69 8.01 8.87
CA ILE A 56 0.45 7.52 9.66
C ILE A 56 1.82 7.91 9.10
N SER A 57 1.88 8.44 7.89
CA SER A 57 3.12 8.76 7.19
C SER A 57 3.76 10.06 7.67
N PRO A 58 5.00 10.06 8.18
CA PRO A 58 5.68 11.27 8.59
C PRO A 58 5.98 12.22 7.41
N VAL A 59 6.18 11.67 6.19
CA VAL A 59 6.47 12.48 5.00
C VAL A 59 5.25 13.20 4.43
N MET A 60 4.05 12.91 4.96
CA MET A 60 2.79 13.56 4.60
C MET A 60 2.40 14.70 5.55
N LYS A 61 3.19 14.93 6.60
CA LYS A 61 2.87 15.92 7.63
C LYS A 61 2.66 17.32 7.02
N GLY A 62 1.51 17.92 7.35
CA GLY A 62 1.15 19.27 6.91
C GLY A 62 0.70 19.37 5.45
N LEU A 63 0.54 18.27 4.71
CA LEU A 63 0.10 18.30 3.31
C LEU A 63 -1.42 18.29 3.15
N PHE A 64 -2.18 17.91 4.18
CA PHE A 64 -3.65 17.94 4.21
C PHE A 64 -4.15 18.35 5.60
N ASP A 65 -5.37 18.83 5.68
CA ASP A 65 -5.97 19.38 6.89
C ASP A 65 -7.12 18.52 7.43
N LYS A 66 -7.67 17.63 6.60
CA LYS A 66 -8.78 16.72 6.94
C LYS A 66 -8.66 15.44 6.12
N ALA A 67 -9.26 14.36 6.61
CA ALA A 67 -9.28 13.08 5.90
C ALA A 67 -10.68 12.45 5.88
N ILE A 68 -11.05 11.83 4.76
CA ILE A 68 -12.28 11.05 4.60
C ILE A 68 -11.92 9.69 4.03
N CYS A 69 -12.29 8.63 4.74
CA CYS A 69 -11.96 7.25 4.41
C CYS A 69 -13.23 6.41 4.32
N PHE A 70 -13.54 5.90 3.14
CA PHE A 70 -14.67 4.99 2.93
C PHE A 70 -14.19 3.59 2.57
N SER A 71 -14.61 2.59 3.35
CA SER A 71 -14.36 1.16 3.09
C SER A 71 -12.87 0.84 2.87
N GLY A 72 -11.98 1.46 3.64
CA GLY A 72 -10.54 1.28 3.56
C GLY A 72 -10.04 0.23 4.55
N GLY A 73 -9.02 -0.55 4.15
CA GLY A 73 -8.31 -1.46 5.05
C GLY A 73 -7.06 -0.84 5.66
N MET A 74 -6.74 -1.22 6.89
CA MET A 74 -5.52 -0.81 7.61
C MET A 74 -4.43 -1.89 7.46
N THR A 75 -4.04 -2.19 6.22
CA THR A 75 -3.04 -3.22 5.93
C THR A 75 -1.81 -2.63 5.26
N VAL A 76 -0.65 -3.01 5.76
CA VAL A 76 0.66 -2.76 5.15
C VAL A 76 1.48 -4.05 5.20
N CYS A 77 2.37 -4.22 4.25
CA CYS A 77 3.27 -5.36 4.20
C CYS A 77 4.63 -5.01 4.78
N SER A 78 5.36 -6.02 5.27
CA SER A 78 6.77 -5.85 5.54
C SER A 78 7.55 -5.71 4.22
N CYS A 79 8.69 -5.01 4.25
CA CYS A 79 9.59 -4.95 3.10
C CYS A 79 10.13 -6.34 2.74
N GLU A 80 10.29 -7.22 3.72
CA GLU A 80 10.77 -8.59 3.55
C GLU A 80 9.78 -9.43 2.76
N ASP A 81 8.49 -9.40 3.13
CA ASP A 81 7.44 -10.11 2.38
C ASP A 81 7.31 -9.58 0.95
N GLY A 82 7.39 -8.27 0.77
CA GLY A 82 7.38 -7.67 -0.55
C GLY A 82 8.56 -8.09 -1.41
N GLN A 83 9.75 -8.13 -0.83
CA GLN A 83 10.96 -8.59 -1.52
C GLN A 83 10.87 -10.06 -1.91
N LYS A 84 10.40 -10.92 -1.01
CA LYS A 84 10.20 -12.35 -1.27
C LYS A 84 9.21 -12.57 -2.41
N THR A 85 8.06 -11.88 -2.38
CA THR A 85 7.08 -11.97 -3.47
C THR A 85 7.67 -11.51 -4.80
N ALA A 86 8.42 -10.41 -4.83
CA ALA A 86 9.07 -9.94 -6.04
C ALA A 86 10.09 -10.95 -6.58
N GLU A 87 10.88 -11.55 -5.71
CA GLU A 87 11.85 -12.61 -6.05
C GLU A 87 11.16 -13.82 -6.69
N GLU A 88 10.11 -14.33 -6.06
CA GLU A 88 9.32 -15.46 -6.59
C GLU A 88 8.79 -15.14 -8.00
N LYS A 89 8.25 -13.94 -8.20
CA LYS A 89 7.72 -13.53 -9.51
C LYS A 89 8.80 -13.32 -10.57
N ILE A 90 9.97 -12.83 -10.21
CA ILE A 90 11.11 -12.72 -11.12
C ILE A 90 11.55 -14.12 -11.57
N LYS A 91 11.67 -15.08 -10.65
CA LYS A 91 12.03 -16.47 -10.95
C LYS A 91 11.01 -17.15 -11.88
N GLU A 92 9.70 -16.97 -11.60
CA GLU A 92 8.64 -17.46 -12.50
C GLU A 92 8.80 -16.90 -13.93
N LEU A 93 9.08 -15.61 -14.06
CA LEU A 93 9.25 -14.95 -15.36
C LEU A 93 10.52 -15.40 -16.09
N LEU A 94 11.61 -15.66 -15.39
CA LEU A 94 12.85 -16.21 -15.98
C LEU A 94 12.58 -17.56 -16.64
N VAL A 95 11.82 -18.44 -15.99
CA VAL A 95 11.42 -19.73 -16.54
C VAL A 95 10.44 -19.55 -17.70
N LYS A 96 9.41 -18.72 -17.52
CA LYS A 96 8.39 -18.47 -18.56
C LYS A 96 8.99 -17.89 -19.85
N LYS A 97 10.02 -17.05 -19.75
CA LYS A 97 10.75 -16.51 -20.92
C LYS A 97 11.78 -17.48 -21.49
N GLY A 98 11.98 -18.64 -20.93
CA GLY A 98 12.99 -19.60 -21.37
C GLY A 98 14.44 -19.16 -21.11
N ILE A 99 14.68 -18.16 -20.26
CA ILE A 99 16.02 -17.75 -19.82
C ILE A 99 16.59 -18.83 -18.90
N CYS A 100 15.75 -19.37 -18.01
CA CYS A 100 16.04 -20.53 -17.20
C CYS A 100 15.15 -21.70 -17.64
N THR A 101 15.68 -22.92 -17.61
CA THR A 101 14.92 -24.11 -18.04
C THR A 101 13.98 -24.66 -16.97
N ASP A 102 14.23 -24.31 -15.72
CA ASP A 102 13.49 -24.76 -14.54
C ASP A 102 13.69 -23.82 -13.34
N GLU A 103 12.92 -24.04 -12.28
CA GLU A 103 12.95 -23.23 -11.06
C GLU A 103 14.32 -23.25 -10.37
N LYS A 104 15.00 -24.43 -10.33
CA LYS A 104 16.34 -24.53 -9.70
C LYS A 104 17.36 -23.65 -10.38
N LYS A 105 17.31 -23.54 -11.71
CA LYS A 105 18.20 -22.64 -12.44
C LYS A 105 17.82 -21.20 -12.27
N ALA A 106 16.52 -20.89 -12.11
CA ALA A 106 16.08 -19.54 -11.78
C ALA A 106 16.53 -19.11 -10.38
N ASP A 107 16.52 -20.02 -9.40
CA ASP A 107 17.08 -19.77 -8.06
C ASP A 107 18.57 -19.42 -8.16
N ILE A 108 19.35 -20.26 -8.82
CA ILE A 108 20.79 -20.04 -9.01
C ILE A 108 21.07 -18.73 -9.75
N TRP A 109 20.28 -18.42 -10.77
CA TRP A 109 20.40 -17.17 -11.52
C TRP A 109 20.17 -15.96 -10.61
N TYR A 110 19.08 -15.98 -9.84
CA TYR A 110 18.70 -14.86 -8.97
C TYR A 110 19.70 -14.64 -7.83
N GLU A 111 20.20 -15.72 -7.21
CA GLU A 111 21.21 -15.67 -6.15
C GLU A 111 22.55 -15.07 -6.61
N ASN A 112 22.92 -15.31 -7.87
CA ASN A 112 24.19 -14.84 -8.43
C ASN A 112 24.07 -13.54 -9.24
N ALA A 113 22.85 -13.12 -9.58
CA ALA A 113 22.63 -11.93 -10.38
C ALA A 113 22.95 -10.64 -9.61
N SER A 114 23.67 -9.75 -10.25
CA SER A 114 23.86 -8.39 -9.76
C SER A 114 22.55 -7.59 -9.84
N SER A 115 22.45 -6.52 -9.05
CA SER A 115 21.32 -5.58 -9.15
C SER A 115 21.15 -5.01 -10.57
N ALA A 116 22.23 -4.85 -11.31
CA ALA A 116 22.20 -4.38 -12.69
C ALA A 116 21.55 -5.42 -13.63
N GLU A 117 21.88 -6.70 -13.46
CA GLU A 117 21.29 -7.79 -14.25
C GLU A 117 19.80 -7.94 -13.97
N ILE A 118 19.38 -7.92 -12.70
CA ILE A 118 17.97 -7.93 -12.32
C ILE A 118 17.25 -6.73 -12.93
N LYS A 119 17.83 -5.53 -12.83
CA LYS A 119 17.27 -4.32 -13.44
C LYS A 119 17.10 -4.47 -14.94
N ASN A 120 18.14 -4.91 -15.65
CA ASN A 120 18.11 -5.10 -17.10
C ASN A 120 17.06 -6.14 -17.50
N PHE A 121 16.93 -7.23 -16.75
CA PHE A 121 15.88 -8.21 -16.96
C PHE A 121 14.49 -7.58 -16.83
N LEU A 122 14.22 -6.86 -15.74
CA LEU A 122 12.92 -6.20 -15.52
C LEU A 122 12.60 -5.17 -16.62
N TYR A 123 13.57 -4.39 -17.06
CA TYR A 123 13.40 -3.44 -18.17
C TYR A 123 13.24 -4.11 -19.55
N SER A 124 13.63 -5.37 -19.70
CA SER A 124 13.42 -6.15 -20.93
C SER A 124 12.00 -6.72 -21.06
N LEU A 125 11.19 -6.63 -19.99
CA LEU A 125 9.81 -7.12 -20.00
C LEU A 125 8.92 -6.22 -20.85
N THR A 126 8.07 -6.82 -21.66
CA THR A 126 6.94 -6.11 -22.28
C THR A 126 5.91 -5.74 -21.24
N THR A 127 5.04 -4.77 -21.56
CA THR A 127 3.93 -4.36 -20.67
C THR A 127 3.05 -5.56 -20.28
N ALA A 128 2.78 -6.49 -21.21
CA ALA A 128 1.98 -7.68 -20.95
C ALA A 128 2.69 -8.64 -19.97
N GLU A 129 4.00 -8.83 -20.11
CA GLU A 129 4.79 -9.67 -19.19
C GLU A 129 4.87 -9.03 -17.81
N ALA A 130 5.10 -7.72 -17.73
CA ALA A 130 5.12 -6.99 -16.47
C ALA A 130 3.75 -7.04 -15.76
N ALA A 131 2.65 -6.95 -16.50
CA ALA A 131 1.30 -7.09 -15.96
C ALA A 131 1.05 -8.49 -15.35
N CYS A 132 1.68 -9.54 -15.92
CA CYS A 132 1.57 -10.91 -15.41
C CYS A 132 2.20 -11.10 -14.01
N ILE A 133 3.03 -10.17 -13.54
CA ILE A 133 3.58 -10.22 -12.17
C ILE A 133 2.44 -10.25 -11.12
N TYR A 134 1.34 -9.58 -11.41
CA TYR A 134 0.19 -9.49 -10.52
C TYR A 134 -0.96 -10.45 -10.87
N THR A 135 -0.88 -11.18 -11.99
CA THR A 135 -1.90 -12.18 -12.36
C THR A 135 -1.72 -13.45 -11.51
N GLY A 136 -2.84 -13.96 -10.99
CA GLY A 136 -2.83 -15.14 -10.12
C GLY A 136 -2.45 -14.85 -8.66
N MET A 137 -2.29 -13.58 -8.27
CA MET A 137 -2.20 -13.22 -6.87
C MET A 137 -3.54 -13.50 -6.18
N SER A 138 -3.46 -13.96 -4.94
CA SER A 138 -4.64 -14.27 -4.12
C SER A 138 -5.60 -13.08 -4.05
N LEU A 139 -6.90 -13.37 -4.04
CA LEU A 139 -7.93 -12.38 -3.68
C LEU A 139 -7.83 -11.99 -2.19
N ASP A 140 -7.06 -12.70 -1.40
CA ASP A 140 -6.65 -12.29 -0.06
C ASP A 140 -5.71 -11.09 -0.16
N LEU A 141 -6.28 -9.90 -0.01
CA LEU A 141 -5.56 -8.64 -0.12
C LEU A 141 -4.46 -8.47 0.93
N SER A 142 -4.46 -9.27 2.00
CA SER A 142 -3.40 -9.28 3.01
C SER A 142 -2.10 -9.91 2.48
N LYS A 143 -2.22 -10.78 1.47
CA LYS A 143 -1.08 -11.47 0.83
C LYS A 143 -0.55 -10.73 -0.40
N VAL A 144 -1.21 -9.65 -0.82
CA VAL A 144 -0.76 -8.84 -1.95
C VAL A 144 0.06 -7.67 -1.41
N PRO A 145 1.39 -7.65 -1.63
CA PRO A 145 2.21 -6.53 -1.19
C PRO A 145 1.84 -5.27 -1.98
N GLN A 146 1.26 -4.29 -1.31
CA GLN A 146 0.79 -3.04 -1.92
C GLN A 146 1.49 -1.82 -1.36
N LEU A 147 1.65 -1.75 -0.04
CA LEU A 147 2.29 -0.66 0.69
C LEU A 147 3.22 -1.27 1.74
N PHE A 148 4.39 -0.72 1.89
CA PHE A 148 5.47 -1.31 2.70
C PHE A 148 5.76 -0.48 3.94
N ALA A 149 5.83 -1.13 5.10
CA ALA A 149 6.31 -0.55 6.34
C ALA A 149 7.84 -0.40 6.29
N ASP A 150 8.32 0.54 5.46
CA ASP A 150 9.74 0.76 5.16
C ASP A 150 10.48 1.53 6.27
N GLY A 151 9.75 2.20 7.15
CA GLY A 151 10.28 2.99 8.26
C GLY A 151 10.62 4.44 7.89
N TYR A 152 10.42 4.84 6.65
CA TYR A 152 10.65 6.21 6.19
C TYR A 152 9.38 6.87 5.63
N VAL A 153 8.75 6.27 4.63
CA VAL A 153 7.46 6.73 4.06
C VAL A 153 6.31 6.21 4.92
N ILE A 154 6.36 4.95 5.32
CA ILE A 154 5.40 4.34 6.25
C ILE A 154 6.20 3.81 7.45
N PRO A 155 5.80 4.14 8.70
CA PRO A 155 6.49 3.65 9.89
C PRO A 155 6.61 2.12 9.90
N LYS A 156 7.70 1.59 10.48
CA LYS A 156 7.92 0.14 10.60
C LYS A 156 6.82 -0.55 11.41
N GLU A 157 6.28 0.14 12.38
CA GLU A 157 5.18 -0.30 13.23
C GLU A 157 3.83 -0.27 12.49
N GLY A 158 3.80 0.24 11.26
CA GLY A 158 2.58 0.39 10.50
C GLY A 158 1.54 1.22 11.27
N PHE A 159 0.31 0.73 11.33
CA PHE A 159 -0.80 1.40 12.01
C PHE A 159 -0.72 1.41 13.54
N GLU A 160 0.16 0.62 14.16
CA GLU A 160 0.36 0.62 15.61
C GLU A 160 0.80 2.00 16.14
N VAL A 161 1.42 2.84 15.30
CA VAL A 161 1.79 4.22 15.67
C VAL A 161 0.60 5.08 16.11
N ILE A 162 -0.62 4.72 15.70
CA ILE A 162 -1.84 5.43 16.12
C ILE A 162 -2.06 5.28 17.62
N LYS A 163 -1.73 4.13 18.19
CA LYS A 163 -1.88 3.85 19.64
C LYS A 163 -0.97 4.74 20.50
N SER A 164 0.16 5.14 19.95
CA SER A 164 1.10 6.07 20.61
C SER A 164 0.80 7.55 20.33
N GLY A 165 -0.16 7.85 19.44
CA GLY A 165 -0.45 9.21 19.01
C GLY A 165 0.53 9.80 17.98
N ASN A 166 1.43 8.98 17.43
CA ASN A 166 2.43 9.43 16.46
C ASN A 166 1.90 9.33 15.02
N TYR A 167 0.95 10.18 14.68
CA TYR A 167 0.35 10.25 13.36
C TYR A 167 -0.07 11.70 13.01
N ASN A 168 -0.48 11.97 11.79
CA ASN A 168 -0.99 13.28 11.36
C ASN A 168 -2.40 13.50 11.93
N MET A 169 -2.48 14.17 13.08
CA MET A 169 -3.74 14.42 13.79
C MET A 169 -4.54 15.50 13.06
N VAL A 170 -5.51 15.07 12.26
CA VAL A 170 -6.45 15.90 11.53
C VAL A 170 -7.88 15.40 11.79
N PRO A 171 -8.91 16.26 11.64
CA PRO A 171 -10.29 15.79 11.65
C PRO A 171 -10.51 14.71 10.60
N MET A 172 -11.17 13.61 11.00
CA MET A 172 -11.36 12.42 10.17
C MET A 172 -12.82 11.99 10.13
N MET A 173 -13.25 11.56 8.93
CA MET A 173 -14.55 10.91 8.73
C MET A 173 -14.29 9.50 8.20
N PHE A 174 -14.92 8.50 8.83
CA PHE A 174 -14.87 7.11 8.42
C PHE A 174 -16.24 6.62 8.02
N GLY A 175 -16.31 5.86 6.96
CA GLY A 175 -17.52 5.19 6.51
C GLY A 175 -17.23 3.78 6.01
N SER A 176 -18.17 2.88 6.27
CA SER A 176 -18.20 1.54 5.71
C SER A 176 -19.63 1.22 5.30
N VAL A 177 -19.79 0.26 4.40
CA VAL A 177 -21.13 -0.25 4.03
C VAL A 177 -21.48 -1.44 4.90
N THR A 178 -22.79 -1.71 5.03
CA THR A 178 -23.30 -2.82 5.87
C THR A 178 -22.83 -4.19 5.37
N ASN A 179 -22.61 -4.31 4.08
CA ASN A 179 -22.24 -5.57 3.41
C ASN A 179 -20.96 -5.38 2.61
N GLU A 180 -19.84 -5.12 3.30
CA GLU A 180 -18.51 -5.05 2.68
C GLU A 180 -18.18 -6.38 1.98
N PHE A 181 -17.65 -6.30 0.75
CA PHE A 181 -17.27 -7.45 -0.06
C PHE A 181 -18.40 -8.46 -0.35
N ALA A 182 -19.68 -8.11 -0.17
CA ALA A 182 -20.80 -9.03 -0.42
C ALA A 182 -20.79 -9.62 -1.84
N SER A 183 -20.36 -8.86 -2.84
CA SER A 183 -20.21 -9.34 -4.23
C SER A 183 -19.13 -10.42 -4.38
N TYR A 184 -18.11 -10.41 -3.54
CA TYR A 184 -17.06 -11.44 -3.52
C TYR A 184 -17.48 -12.69 -2.79
N ALA A 185 -18.39 -12.57 -1.80
CA ALA A 185 -18.94 -13.71 -1.06
C ALA A 185 -19.76 -14.66 -1.95
N LEU A 186 -20.11 -14.24 -3.16
CA LEU A 186 -20.79 -15.08 -4.14
C LEU A 186 -19.83 -16.04 -4.88
N SER A 187 -18.52 -15.86 -4.79
CA SER A 187 -17.55 -16.82 -5.30
C SER A 187 -17.29 -17.91 -4.25
N ALA A 188 -17.29 -19.19 -4.65
CA ALA A 188 -17.12 -20.33 -3.76
C ALA A 188 -15.83 -20.29 -2.91
N GLU A 189 -14.81 -19.58 -3.39
CA GLU A 189 -13.53 -19.39 -2.67
C GLU A 189 -13.67 -18.50 -1.43
N TYR A 190 -14.69 -17.63 -1.35
CA TYR A 190 -14.93 -16.73 -0.23
C TYR A 190 -15.84 -17.31 0.87
N ILE A 191 -16.46 -18.45 0.64
CA ILE A 191 -17.31 -19.13 1.64
C ILE A 191 -16.48 -19.98 2.62
N ASN A 192 -15.17 -19.91 2.53
CA ASN A 192 -14.26 -20.62 3.43
C ASN A 192 -14.21 -19.92 4.80
N SER A 193 -14.19 -20.71 5.89
CA SER A 193 -14.21 -20.21 7.28
C SER A 193 -13.11 -19.22 7.59
N ASP A 194 -11.96 -19.33 6.92
CA ASP A 194 -10.80 -18.46 7.12
C ASP A 194 -10.96 -17.08 6.48
N THR A 195 -11.79 -16.96 5.44
CA THR A 195 -12.05 -15.68 4.77
C THR A 195 -13.02 -14.79 5.54
N LYS A 196 -13.88 -15.36 6.38
CA LYS A 196 -14.79 -14.59 7.25
C LYS A 196 -14.03 -13.75 8.28
N LEU A 197 -12.87 -14.20 8.72
CA LEU A 197 -12.05 -13.49 9.70
C LEU A 197 -11.48 -12.18 9.14
N ASN A 198 -10.99 -12.18 7.91
CA ASN A 198 -10.33 -11.00 7.33
C ASN A 198 -11.26 -9.81 7.08
N VAL A 199 -12.53 -10.03 6.75
CA VAL A 199 -13.52 -8.95 6.58
C VAL A 199 -13.93 -8.35 7.93
N ILE A 200 -14.01 -9.19 8.96
CA ILE A 200 -14.31 -8.78 10.34
C ILE A 200 -13.12 -8.01 10.93
N ASP A 201 -11.89 -8.48 10.70
CA ASP A 201 -10.67 -7.85 11.20
C ASP A 201 -10.50 -6.42 10.70
N THR A 202 -10.78 -6.14 9.42
CA THR A 202 -10.73 -4.79 8.87
C THR A 202 -11.68 -3.83 9.59
N GLY A 203 -12.88 -4.32 9.98
CA GLY A 203 -13.84 -3.54 10.76
C GLY A 203 -13.35 -3.24 12.18
N TRP A 204 -12.71 -4.22 12.83
CA TRP A 204 -12.12 -4.06 14.17
C TRP A 204 -10.95 -3.10 14.15
N GLU A 205 -10.04 -3.19 13.18
CA GLU A 205 -8.91 -2.28 13.01
C GLU A 205 -9.39 -0.83 12.87
N MET A 206 -10.41 -0.58 12.06
CA MET A 206 -11.01 0.74 11.89
C MET A 206 -11.62 1.25 13.21
N LEU A 207 -12.28 0.38 13.98
CA LEU A 207 -12.84 0.75 15.29
C LEU A 207 -11.74 1.12 16.29
N GLU A 208 -10.63 0.41 16.33
CA GLU A 208 -9.48 0.73 17.20
C GLU A 208 -8.84 2.07 16.78
N MET A 209 -8.76 2.35 15.49
CA MET A 209 -8.30 3.66 15.00
C MET A 209 -9.23 4.79 15.45
N ILE A 210 -10.55 4.63 15.36
CA ILE A 210 -11.54 5.60 15.84
C ILE A 210 -11.37 5.85 17.34
N LYS A 211 -11.19 4.78 18.13
CA LYS A 211 -10.96 4.91 19.59
C LYS A 211 -9.66 5.68 19.88
N ALA A 212 -8.58 5.37 19.17
CA ALA A 212 -7.30 6.08 19.31
C ALA A 212 -7.42 7.56 18.93
N ALA A 213 -8.06 7.87 17.80
CA ALA A 213 -8.28 9.23 17.35
C ALA A 213 -9.09 10.05 18.36
N LYS A 214 -10.14 9.47 18.97
CA LYS A 214 -10.89 10.11 20.06
C LYS A 214 -10.01 10.42 21.27
N LYS A 215 -9.13 9.49 21.66
CA LYS A 215 -8.21 9.69 22.79
C LYS A 215 -7.30 10.91 22.59
N TYR A 216 -6.88 11.18 21.36
CA TYR A 216 -5.99 12.30 21.04
C TYR A 216 -6.71 13.55 20.54
N GLY A 217 -8.05 13.54 20.53
CA GLY A 217 -8.85 14.73 20.21
C GLY A 217 -8.83 15.17 18.75
N SER A 218 -8.52 14.28 17.83
CA SER A 218 -8.47 14.55 16.38
C SER A 218 -9.79 14.24 15.65
N MET A 219 -10.88 14.02 16.38
CA MET A 219 -12.24 13.83 15.86
C MET A 219 -13.21 14.85 16.43
#